data_430e50b17731b33bd78f90d39d3d3b93
#
_entry.id   430e50b17731b33bd78f90d39d3d3b93
#
_cell.length_a   1.000
_cell.length_b   1.000
_cell.length_c   1.000
_cell.angle_alpha   90.00
_cell.angle_beta   90.00
_cell.angle_gamma   90.00
#
_symmetry.space_group_name_H-M   'P 1'
#
loop_
_entity.id
_entity.type
_entity.pdbx_description
1 polymer ?
#
loop_
_entity_poly.entity_id
_entity_poly.type
_entity_poly.pdbx_seq_one_letter_code
_entity_poly.pdbx_strand_id
1 'polypeptide(L)'
;MKSRSHIFALITACVFLFCGCSDYLSLSKASTISNPQTEYDTALKEYLASLETPLSTIEIKHGEDTPIVWEDTGMEAAVRLLLNCPEGTISRSDVWNLNTLTITERTMFEGDSVTITIVTVTAQQGDATLEQEISAVGKESPLPALASLHDLQYFDGLQAFSYSTSPTANQAFTDFSGIETMSHLERFSVNGARPETLEPLSHLSQLKQLSLTECGTLDLTPLEGLDQLESLILSSNDRIVSLEPVTKLPALRSLSLSSGTAVPSLEPLAQTNLAVLDLGLG
;
A
#
# COMPACT_ATOMS: atom_id res chain seq x y z
N MET A 1 22.49 -14.89 6.32
CA MET A 1 22.13 -15.37 7.67
C MET A 1 22.37 -14.35 8.79
N LYS A 2 22.86 -13.13 8.52
CA LYS A 2 23.02 -12.07 9.54
C LYS A 2 21.81 -11.13 9.67
N SER A 3 20.90 -11.12 8.69
CA SER A 3 19.72 -10.24 8.64
C SER A 3 18.61 -10.61 9.65
N ARG A 4 18.38 -11.89 9.90
CA ARG A 4 17.29 -12.34 10.80
C ARG A 4 17.53 -12.06 12.28
N SER A 5 18.77 -11.95 12.71
CA SER A 5 19.14 -11.66 14.11
C SER A 5 18.91 -10.18 14.48
N HIS A 6 18.99 -9.27 13.52
CA HIS A 6 18.75 -7.85 13.75
C HIS A 6 17.26 -7.51 13.85
N ILE A 7 16.41 -8.19 13.06
CA ILE A 7 14.95 -8.02 13.10
C ILE A 7 14.41 -8.44 14.49
N PHE A 8 14.90 -9.56 15.03
CA PHE A 8 14.51 -9.99 16.38
C PHE A 8 14.97 -9.01 17.46
N ALA A 9 16.14 -8.43 17.33
CA ALA A 9 16.65 -7.43 18.28
C ALA A 9 15.86 -6.10 18.20
N LEU A 10 15.40 -5.70 17.00
CA LEU A 10 14.58 -4.50 16.80
C LEU A 10 13.17 -4.67 17.39
N ILE A 11 12.52 -5.81 17.13
CA ILE A 11 11.21 -6.13 17.70
C ILE A 11 11.28 -6.12 19.22
N THR A 12 12.32 -6.72 19.80
CA THR A 12 12.53 -6.73 21.24
C THR A 12 12.84 -5.32 21.77
N ALA A 13 13.59 -4.50 21.06
CA ALA A 13 13.89 -3.13 21.43
C ALA A 13 12.66 -2.21 21.36
N CYS A 14 11.80 -2.34 20.34
CA CYS A 14 10.55 -1.59 20.24
C CYS A 14 9.57 -1.95 21.39
N VAL A 15 9.44 -3.24 21.72
CA VAL A 15 8.64 -3.68 22.87
C VAL A 15 9.16 -3.11 24.17
N PHE A 16 10.49 -2.98 24.36
CA PHE A 16 11.09 -2.40 25.57
C PHE A 16 11.01 -0.87 25.61
N LEU A 17 11.08 -0.17 24.47
CA LEU A 17 11.00 1.29 24.42
C LEU A 17 9.58 1.82 24.67
N PHE A 18 8.55 1.11 24.17
CA PHE A 18 7.17 1.51 24.41
C PHE A 18 6.65 1.16 25.80
N CYS A 19 7.21 0.13 26.44
CA CYS A 19 6.71 -0.27 27.75
C CYS A 19 7.31 0.49 28.92
N GLY A 20 8.46 1.16 28.80
CA GLY A 20 9.05 1.95 29.91
C GLY A 20 8.95 1.34 31.30
N CYS A 21 8.53 0.09 31.42
CA CYS A 21 8.14 -0.60 32.64
C CYS A 21 8.98 -1.83 32.84
N SER A 22 9.67 -1.83 33.94
CA SER A 22 10.29 -3.02 34.53
C SER A 22 9.28 -4.04 35.09
N ASP A 23 7.96 -3.81 34.91
CA ASP A 23 6.91 -4.67 35.48
C ASP A 23 5.92 -5.12 34.41
N TYR A 24 6.05 -6.35 34.02
CA TYR A 24 5.24 -7.09 33.04
C TYR A 24 3.76 -7.31 33.48
N LEU A 25 3.33 -6.77 34.61
CA LEU A 25 2.04 -7.11 35.27
C LEU A 25 1.02 -5.97 35.34
N SER A 26 1.23 -4.81 34.73
CA SER A 26 0.28 -3.68 34.83
C SER A 26 -0.40 -3.20 33.56
N LEU A 27 -0.39 -3.96 32.46
CA LEU A 27 -1.05 -3.61 31.19
C LEU A 27 -2.60 -3.65 31.23
N SER A 28 -3.22 -3.88 32.37
CA SER A 28 -4.69 -3.90 32.50
C SER A 28 -5.33 -2.53 32.79
N LYS A 29 -4.58 -1.44 32.77
CA LYS A 29 -5.11 -0.07 32.95
C LYS A 29 -4.64 0.88 31.86
N ALA A 30 -4.99 0.61 30.62
CA ALA A 30 -4.98 1.63 29.58
C ALA A 30 -6.22 2.51 29.77
N SER A 31 -6.10 3.53 30.61
CA SER A 31 -7.14 4.54 30.77
C SER A 31 -6.88 5.69 29.82
N THR A 32 -7.87 5.93 28.94
CA THR A 32 -8.15 7.21 28.26
C THR A 32 -6.97 7.84 27.52
N ILE A 33 -6.74 7.39 26.29
CA ILE A 33 -5.88 8.06 25.32
C ILE A 33 -6.60 9.32 24.85
N SER A 34 -6.04 10.49 25.13
CA SER A 34 -6.70 11.78 24.92
C SER A 34 -6.60 12.32 23.49
N ASN A 35 -5.72 11.80 22.65
CA ASN A 35 -5.64 12.06 21.20
C ASN A 35 -4.70 11.05 20.52
N PRO A 36 -5.22 10.09 19.74
CA PRO A 36 -4.40 9.06 19.08
C PRO A 36 -3.36 9.65 18.10
N GLN A 37 -3.71 10.74 17.41
CA GLN A 37 -2.82 11.38 16.45
C GLN A 37 -1.56 11.95 17.10
N THR A 38 -1.69 12.58 18.26
CA THR A 38 -0.54 13.21 18.96
C THR A 38 0.43 12.15 19.51
N GLU A 39 -0.09 11.01 19.97
CA GLU A 39 0.75 9.90 20.42
C GLU A 39 1.46 9.21 19.27
N TYR A 40 0.75 9.04 18.15
CA TYR A 40 1.31 8.53 16.91
C TYR A 40 2.48 9.40 16.40
N ASP A 41 2.27 10.71 16.29
CA ASP A 41 3.32 11.65 15.84
C ASP A 41 4.55 11.60 16.75
N THR A 42 4.34 11.41 18.06
CA THR A 42 5.43 11.29 19.02
C THR A 42 6.17 9.95 18.85
N ALA A 43 5.45 8.85 18.69
CA ALA A 43 6.04 7.54 18.51
C ALA A 43 6.83 7.42 17.20
N LEU A 44 6.29 7.97 16.11
CA LEU A 44 6.99 8.03 14.83
C LEU A 44 8.28 8.86 14.93
N LYS A 45 8.22 10.02 15.58
CA LYS A 45 9.41 10.87 15.80
C LYS A 45 10.48 10.17 16.61
N GLU A 46 10.12 9.49 17.71
CA GLU A 46 11.07 8.75 18.55
C GLU A 46 11.70 7.58 17.79
N TYR A 47 10.90 6.84 17.01
CA TYR A 47 11.40 5.75 16.17
C TYR A 47 12.38 6.24 15.11
N LEU A 48 12.01 7.26 14.35
CA LEU A 48 12.86 7.81 13.29
C LEU A 48 14.14 8.42 13.85
N ALA A 49 14.10 9.04 15.03
CA ALA A 49 15.27 9.53 15.74
C ALA A 49 16.20 8.42 16.24
N SER A 50 15.71 7.20 16.41
CA SER A 50 16.50 6.05 16.84
C SER A 50 17.26 5.35 15.72
N LEU A 51 16.96 5.64 14.46
CA LEU A 51 17.66 5.06 13.32
C LEU A 51 19.05 5.68 13.19
N GLU A 52 20.10 4.88 13.43
CA GLU A 52 21.49 5.33 13.49
C GLU A 52 22.09 5.79 12.14
N THR A 53 21.39 5.56 11.02
CA THR A 53 21.87 5.89 9.68
C THR A 53 20.86 6.77 8.94
N PRO A 54 21.08 8.07 8.80
CA PRO A 54 20.33 8.83 7.82
C PRO A 54 20.64 8.23 6.45
N LEU A 55 19.60 7.96 5.65
CA LEU A 55 19.74 7.67 4.23
C LEU A 55 20.32 8.92 3.54
N SER A 56 21.56 9.23 3.85
CA SER A 56 22.27 10.35 3.27
C SER A 56 22.70 10.01 1.88
N THR A 57 22.34 10.91 0.99
CA THR A 57 22.89 11.12 -0.33
C THR A 57 22.29 10.33 -1.47
N ILE A 58 21.01 10.59 -1.73
CA ILE A 58 20.57 10.62 -3.11
C ILE A 58 20.63 12.08 -3.53
N GLU A 59 21.66 12.49 -4.30
CA GLU A 59 21.71 13.83 -4.88
C GLU A 59 20.64 13.93 -5.98
N ILE A 60 19.53 14.55 -5.65
CA ILE A 60 18.47 14.83 -6.60
C ILE A 60 18.65 16.27 -7.09
N LYS A 61 19.07 16.40 -8.34
CA LYS A 61 19.09 17.70 -9.03
C LYS A 61 17.99 17.68 -10.07
N HIS A 62 16.90 18.44 -9.86
CA HIS A 62 16.11 19.01 -10.97
C HIS A 62 15.04 19.99 -10.48
N GLY A 63 14.91 21.13 -11.23
CA GLY A 63 13.76 22.02 -11.24
C GLY A 63 13.58 22.89 -9.98
N GLU A 64 12.65 23.80 -10.01
CA GLU A 64 12.19 24.50 -8.82
C GLU A 64 11.63 23.49 -7.83
N ASP A 65 12.35 23.31 -6.74
CA ASP A 65 12.04 22.33 -5.71
C ASP A 65 10.84 22.85 -4.90
N THR A 66 9.67 22.36 -5.25
CA THR A 66 8.41 22.77 -4.61
C THR A 66 8.05 21.82 -3.48
N PRO A 67 7.77 22.36 -2.28
CA PRO A 67 7.25 21.58 -1.18
C PRO A 67 5.96 20.83 -1.57
N ILE A 68 5.86 19.56 -1.16
CA ILE A 68 4.63 18.81 -1.26
C ILE A 68 3.66 19.31 -0.21
N VAL A 69 2.43 19.59 -0.62
CA VAL A 69 1.31 19.84 0.28
C VAL A 69 0.50 18.56 0.33
N TRP A 70 0.71 17.80 1.38
CA TRP A 70 0.06 16.50 1.56
C TRP A 70 -1.44 16.67 1.82
N GLU A 71 -2.25 15.90 1.13
CA GLU A 71 -3.68 15.80 1.35
C GLU A 71 -4.04 14.53 2.14
N ASP A 72 -3.20 13.49 2.03
CA ASP A 72 -3.37 12.22 2.71
C ASP A 72 -2.32 12.01 3.80
N THR A 73 -2.76 11.93 5.04
CA THR A 73 -1.86 11.74 6.19
C THR A 73 -1.19 10.38 6.21
N GLY A 74 -1.82 9.35 5.64
CA GLY A 74 -1.24 8.01 5.51
C GLY A 74 -0.11 8.00 4.48
N MET A 75 -0.29 8.67 3.34
CA MET A 75 0.75 8.81 2.33
C MET A 75 1.93 9.62 2.86
N GLU A 76 1.66 10.77 3.50
CA GLU A 76 2.71 11.57 4.13
C GLU A 76 3.52 10.74 5.12
N ALA A 77 2.86 10.04 6.03
CA ALA A 77 3.52 9.23 7.05
C ALA A 77 4.37 8.10 6.45
N ALA A 78 3.86 7.43 5.42
CA ALA A 78 4.60 6.38 4.72
C ALA A 78 5.86 6.94 4.05
N VAL A 79 5.77 8.09 3.38
CA VAL A 79 6.92 8.73 2.73
C VAL A 79 7.92 9.28 3.75
N ARG A 80 7.47 9.87 4.85
CA ARG A 80 8.35 10.28 5.95
C ARG A 80 9.12 9.11 6.55
N LEU A 81 8.45 7.99 6.75
CA LEU A 81 9.09 6.74 7.18
C LEU A 81 10.13 6.30 6.15
N LEU A 82 9.77 6.21 4.87
CA LEU A 82 10.65 5.77 3.79
C LEU A 82 11.93 6.60 3.70
N LEU A 83 11.79 7.93 3.75
CA LEU A 83 12.90 8.88 3.63
C LEU A 83 13.66 9.12 4.96
N ASN A 84 13.22 8.48 6.05
CA ASN A 84 13.74 8.74 7.39
C ASN A 84 13.75 10.25 7.73
N CYS A 85 12.65 10.93 7.44
CA CYS A 85 12.49 12.39 7.58
C CYS A 85 11.25 12.69 8.44
N PRO A 86 11.35 12.56 9.78
CA PRO A 86 10.19 12.71 10.68
C PRO A 86 9.64 14.13 10.71
N GLU A 87 10.49 15.10 10.47
CA GLU A 87 10.17 16.53 10.50
C GLU A 87 10.75 17.24 9.29
N GLY A 88 10.24 18.43 9.02
CA GLY A 88 10.70 19.25 7.90
C GLY A 88 9.86 19.09 6.65
N THR A 89 10.27 19.79 5.62
CA THR A 89 9.58 19.83 4.34
C THR A 89 10.08 18.70 3.46
N ILE A 90 9.15 17.93 2.90
CA ILE A 90 9.42 17.00 1.81
C ILE A 90 9.03 17.73 0.53
N SER A 91 9.93 17.73 -0.43
CA SER A 91 9.74 18.38 -1.72
C SER A 91 9.50 17.35 -2.82
N ARG A 92 8.96 17.80 -3.95
CA ARG A 92 8.74 16.95 -5.12
C ARG A 92 10.03 16.26 -5.59
N SER A 93 11.18 16.95 -5.44
CA SER A 93 12.49 16.38 -5.77
C SER A 93 12.89 15.17 -4.93
N ASP A 94 12.31 14.98 -3.76
CA ASP A 94 12.60 13.83 -2.90
C ASP A 94 11.91 12.54 -3.36
N VAL A 95 10.84 12.65 -4.17
CA VAL A 95 9.99 11.50 -4.55
C VAL A 95 9.83 11.32 -6.06
N TRP A 96 10.10 12.33 -6.89
CA TRP A 96 9.76 12.36 -8.32
C TRP A 96 10.34 11.20 -9.15
N ASN A 97 11.47 10.64 -8.74
CA ASN A 97 12.20 9.58 -9.45
C ASN A 97 12.09 8.21 -8.78
N LEU A 98 11.18 8.05 -7.84
CA LEU A 98 10.81 6.73 -7.33
C LEU A 98 10.06 5.96 -8.44
N ASN A 99 10.58 4.79 -8.80
CA ASN A 99 9.99 3.95 -9.85
C ASN A 99 8.92 3.03 -9.28
N THR A 100 9.06 2.64 -8.03
CA THR A 100 8.05 1.83 -7.32
C THR A 100 7.79 2.41 -5.95
N LEU A 101 6.57 2.22 -5.46
CA LEU A 101 6.21 2.48 -4.07
C LEU A 101 5.29 1.35 -3.60
N THR A 102 5.69 0.69 -2.54
CA THR A 102 4.91 -0.38 -1.91
C THR A 102 4.72 -0.08 -0.44
N ILE A 103 3.48 -0.09 0.01
CA ILE A 103 3.10 0.06 1.42
C ILE A 103 2.35 -1.21 1.81
N THR A 104 2.90 -1.96 2.75
CA THR A 104 2.31 -3.23 3.20
C THR A 104 2.11 -3.22 4.70
N GLU A 105 0.88 -3.44 5.11
CA GLU A 105 0.52 -3.69 6.50
C GLU A 105 0.24 -5.18 6.70
N ARG A 106 0.81 -5.77 7.73
CA ARG A 106 0.57 -7.15 8.13
C ARG A 106 0.45 -7.28 9.64
N THR A 107 -0.46 -8.13 10.05
CA THR A 107 -0.66 -8.47 11.46
C THR A 107 -0.08 -9.85 11.73
N MET A 108 0.77 -9.95 12.75
CA MET A 108 1.35 -11.21 13.22
C MET A 108 0.87 -11.53 14.63
N PHE A 109 0.76 -12.81 14.92
CA PHE A 109 0.43 -13.31 16.25
C PHE A 109 1.69 -13.92 16.87
N GLU A 110 2.06 -13.45 18.06
CA GLU A 110 3.16 -14.00 18.85
C GLU A 110 2.60 -14.70 20.09
N GLY A 111 2.56 -16.04 20.05
CA GLY A 111 1.87 -16.84 21.05
C GLY A 111 0.35 -16.65 21.05
N ASP A 112 -0.28 -17.01 22.18
CA ASP A 112 -1.76 -17.01 22.26
C ASP A 112 -2.39 -15.63 22.54
N SER A 113 -1.60 -14.58 22.76
CA SER A 113 -2.12 -13.33 23.33
C SER A 113 -1.53 -12.02 22.76
N VAL A 114 -0.45 -12.06 21.99
CA VAL A 114 0.20 -10.84 21.51
C VAL A 114 -0.03 -10.70 20.00
N THR A 115 -0.62 -9.59 19.63
CA THR A 115 -0.77 -9.18 18.23
C THR A 115 0.25 -8.08 17.95
N ILE A 116 0.97 -8.17 16.85
CA ILE A 116 1.89 -7.14 16.36
C ILE A 116 1.46 -6.74 14.97
N THR A 117 1.22 -5.46 14.77
CA THR A 117 0.97 -4.90 13.44
C THR A 117 2.24 -4.24 12.93
N ILE A 118 2.65 -4.61 11.73
CA ILE A 118 3.88 -4.17 11.08
C ILE A 118 3.52 -3.47 9.78
N VAL A 119 4.05 -2.27 9.58
CA VAL A 119 3.97 -1.58 8.29
C VAL A 119 5.37 -1.51 7.69
N THR A 120 5.50 -1.99 6.46
CA THR A 120 6.72 -1.92 5.66
C THR A 120 6.47 -0.99 4.48
N VAL A 121 7.35 -0.02 4.29
CA VAL A 121 7.34 0.86 3.12
C VAL A 121 8.61 0.60 2.32
N THR A 122 8.43 0.25 1.04
CA THR A 122 9.52 -0.06 0.12
C THR A 122 9.37 0.79 -1.14
N ALA A 123 10.47 1.36 -1.63
CA ALA A 123 10.52 2.04 -2.92
C ALA A 123 11.77 1.67 -3.69
N GLN A 124 11.73 1.83 -5.02
CA GLN A 124 12.89 1.70 -5.90
C GLN A 124 13.18 3.03 -6.60
N GLN A 125 14.45 3.32 -6.71
CA GLN A 125 14.98 4.45 -7.44
C GLN A 125 16.13 3.94 -8.32
N GLY A 126 15.86 3.69 -9.60
CA GLY A 126 16.77 2.95 -10.46
C GLY A 126 17.06 1.57 -9.90
N ASP A 127 18.34 1.26 -9.65
CA ASP A 127 18.77 -0.03 -9.07
C ASP A 127 18.78 -0.03 -7.53
N ALA A 128 18.54 1.11 -6.88
CA ALA A 128 18.53 1.23 -5.43
C ALA A 128 17.16 0.86 -4.85
N THR A 129 17.16 0.09 -3.77
CA THR A 129 15.94 -0.21 -2.99
C THR A 129 16.02 0.51 -1.65
N LEU A 130 14.99 1.26 -1.36
CA LEU A 130 14.74 1.86 -0.05
C LEU A 130 13.68 1.01 0.66
N GLU A 131 13.92 0.64 1.91
CA GLU A 131 12.98 -0.13 2.71
C GLU A 131 13.03 0.34 4.16
N GLN A 132 11.87 0.61 4.72
CA GLN A 132 11.71 0.96 6.12
C GLN A 132 10.52 0.19 6.71
N GLU A 133 10.64 -0.14 7.98
CA GLU A 133 9.62 -0.89 8.71
C GLU A 133 9.35 -0.24 10.07
N ILE A 134 8.09 -0.16 10.45
CA ILE A 134 7.64 0.24 11.79
C ILE A 134 6.65 -0.80 12.31
N SER A 135 6.67 -1.05 13.61
CA SER A 135 5.75 -2.00 14.25
C SER A 135 5.14 -1.44 15.52
N ALA A 136 3.93 -1.89 15.82
CA ALA A 136 3.24 -1.59 17.08
C ALA A 136 2.61 -2.86 17.66
N VAL A 137 2.56 -2.91 19.00
CA VAL A 137 1.81 -3.96 19.68
C VAL A 137 0.33 -3.62 19.66
N GLY A 138 -0.48 -4.52 19.11
CA GLY A 138 -1.92 -4.34 18.94
C GLY A 138 -2.38 -4.64 17.53
N LYS A 139 -3.68 -4.45 17.30
CA LYS A 139 -4.29 -4.63 15.96
C LYS A 139 -4.34 -3.33 15.14
N GLU A 140 -4.03 -2.21 15.78
CA GLU A 140 -4.04 -0.92 15.09
C GLU A 140 -2.73 -0.72 14.35
N SER A 141 -2.84 -0.15 13.16
CA SER A 141 -1.68 0.20 12.35
C SER A 141 -0.83 1.25 13.05
N PRO A 142 0.51 1.13 13.03
CA PRO A 142 1.41 2.16 13.53
C PRO A 142 1.46 3.40 12.62
N LEU A 143 0.91 3.33 11.41
CA LEU A 143 0.73 4.48 10.51
C LEU A 143 -0.76 4.77 10.28
N PRO A 144 -1.14 6.03 10.00
CA PRO A 144 -2.47 6.34 9.51
C PRO A 144 -2.78 5.53 8.24
N ALA A 145 -4.02 5.06 8.11
CA ALA A 145 -4.44 4.40 6.88
C ALA A 145 -4.48 5.42 5.72
N LEU A 146 -4.20 4.95 4.50
CA LEU A 146 -4.49 5.72 3.32
C LEU A 146 -6.00 6.01 3.23
N ALA A 147 -6.37 7.25 2.91
CA ALA A 147 -7.73 7.66 2.64
C ALA A 147 -7.95 7.92 1.14
N SER A 148 -6.90 8.37 0.43
CA SER A 148 -6.94 8.66 -1.01
C SER A 148 -5.60 8.37 -1.69
N LEU A 149 -5.60 8.41 -3.03
CA LEU A 149 -4.37 8.30 -3.83
C LEU A 149 -3.93 9.65 -4.42
N HIS A 150 -4.55 10.75 -3.99
CA HIS A 150 -4.35 12.07 -4.59
C HIS A 150 -2.88 12.52 -4.58
N ASP A 151 -2.16 12.21 -3.52
CA ASP A 151 -0.75 12.59 -3.38
C ASP A 151 0.20 11.83 -4.33
N LEU A 152 -0.26 10.76 -5.00
CA LEU A 152 0.54 10.10 -6.04
C LEU A 152 0.90 11.04 -7.19
N GLN A 153 0.16 12.11 -7.41
CA GLN A 153 0.45 13.13 -8.42
C GLN A 153 1.87 13.75 -8.30
N TYR A 154 2.53 13.61 -7.16
CA TYR A 154 3.88 14.11 -6.93
C TYR A 154 4.98 13.13 -7.36
N PHE A 155 4.62 11.89 -7.73
CA PHE A 155 5.55 10.81 -8.04
C PHE A 155 5.67 10.59 -9.55
N ASP A 156 6.23 11.56 -10.27
CA ASP A 156 6.26 11.59 -11.75
C ASP A 156 6.90 10.34 -12.38
N GLY A 157 7.87 9.73 -11.71
CA GLY A 157 8.61 8.55 -12.19
C GLY A 157 7.96 7.22 -11.85
N LEU A 158 6.81 7.21 -11.16
CA LEU A 158 6.24 5.99 -10.62
C LEU A 158 5.68 5.08 -11.72
N GLN A 159 6.22 3.87 -11.80
CA GLN A 159 5.79 2.81 -12.72
C GLN A 159 5.02 1.70 -12.02
N ALA A 160 5.18 1.57 -10.70
CA ALA A 160 4.44 0.60 -9.92
C ALA A 160 4.05 1.13 -8.55
N PHE A 161 2.78 0.97 -8.23
CA PHE A 161 2.24 1.23 -6.90
C PHE A 161 1.59 -0.02 -6.33
N SER A 162 1.86 -0.29 -5.07
CA SER A 162 1.22 -1.39 -4.34
C SER A 162 0.84 -0.95 -2.93
N TYR A 163 -0.40 -1.19 -2.57
CA TYR A 163 -0.91 -1.02 -1.22
C TYR A 163 -1.60 -2.29 -0.74
N SER A 164 -1.22 -2.76 0.43
CA SER A 164 -1.85 -3.92 1.06
C SER A 164 -2.06 -3.65 2.53
N THR A 165 -3.30 -3.76 2.97
CA THR A 165 -3.68 -3.62 4.38
C THR A 165 -4.20 -4.94 4.93
N SER A 166 -4.14 -5.09 6.24
CA SER A 166 -4.75 -6.24 6.91
C SER A 166 -6.28 -6.16 6.82
N PRO A 167 -6.99 -7.27 6.52
CA PRO A 167 -8.45 -7.28 6.46
C PRO A 167 -9.15 -6.92 7.79
N THR A 168 -8.39 -6.82 8.88
CA THR A 168 -8.89 -6.37 10.18
C THR A 168 -8.89 -4.84 10.33
N ALA A 169 -8.27 -4.10 9.40
CA ALA A 169 -8.28 -2.65 9.41
C ALA A 169 -9.71 -2.16 9.07
N ASN A 170 -10.33 -1.48 10.03
CA ASN A 170 -11.69 -0.92 9.88
C ASN A 170 -11.77 0.24 8.88
N GLN A 171 -10.69 0.56 8.17
CA GLN A 171 -10.57 1.71 7.30
C GLN A 171 -10.02 1.29 5.93
N ALA A 172 -10.88 0.67 5.13
CA ALA A 172 -10.60 0.51 3.71
C ALA A 172 -10.70 1.90 3.04
N PHE A 173 -9.67 2.33 2.32
CA PHE A 173 -9.81 3.56 1.55
C PHE A 173 -10.70 3.33 0.31
N THR A 174 -11.46 4.36 -0.05
CA THR A 174 -12.50 4.25 -1.09
C THR A 174 -12.23 5.17 -2.28
N ASP A 175 -11.32 6.12 -2.13
CA ASP A 175 -11.06 7.14 -3.14
C ASP A 175 -9.77 6.86 -3.91
N PHE A 176 -9.92 6.54 -5.20
CA PHE A 176 -8.82 6.33 -6.14
C PHE A 176 -8.47 7.61 -6.93
N SER A 177 -9.09 8.75 -6.61
CA SER A 177 -8.78 10.01 -7.29
C SER A 177 -7.30 10.40 -7.13
N GLY A 178 -6.77 11.09 -8.12
CA GLY A 178 -5.36 11.47 -8.22
C GLY A 178 -4.52 10.50 -9.04
N ILE A 179 -4.91 9.20 -9.12
CA ILE A 179 -4.17 8.21 -9.90
C ILE A 179 -4.27 8.46 -11.41
N GLU A 180 -5.30 9.13 -11.88
CA GLU A 180 -5.51 9.47 -13.29
C GLU A 180 -4.38 10.31 -13.89
N THR A 181 -3.58 10.98 -13.06
CA THR A 181 -2.41 11.75 -13.49
C THR A 181 -1.19 10.88 -13.76
N MET A 182 -1.21 9.61 -13.33
CA MET A 182 -0.07 8.68 -13.35
C MET A 182 0.08 7.99 -14.72
N SER A 183 0.31 8.76 -15.79
CA SER A 183 0.36 8.26 -17.17
C SER A 183 1.44 7.21 -17.46
N HIS A 184 2.44 7.07 -16.57
CA HIS A 184 3.54 6.10 -16.70
C HIS A 184 3.36 4.85 -15.83
N LEU A 185 2.24 4.75 -15.11
CA LEU A 185 2.00 3.62 -14.23
C LEU A 185 1.74 2.35 -15.06
N GLU A 186 2.59 1.35 -14.88
CA GLU A 186 2.49 0.06 -15.53
C GLU A 186 1.88 -1.03 -14.64
N ARG A 187 2.03 -0.90 -13.33
CA ARG A 187 1.53 -1.86 -12.34
C ARG A 187 0.82 -1.15 -11.22
N PHE A 188 -0.41 -1.57 -10.98
CA PHE A 188 -1.21 -1.09 -9.86
C PHE A 188 -1.78 -2.28 -9.10
N SER A 189 -1.52 -2.33 -7.80
CA SER A 189 -1.96 -3.41 -6.93
C SER A 189 -2.53 -2.85 -5.63
N VAL A 190 -3.76 -3.20 -5.31
CA VAL A 190 -4.39 -2.84 -4.06
C VAL A 190 -5.08 -4.05 -3.45
N ASN A 191 -4.84 -4.25 -2.17
CA ASN A 191 -5.50 -5.27 -1.36
C ASN A 191 -6.17 -4.59 -0.16
N GLY A 192 -7.46 -4.86 0.02
CA GLY A 192 -8.24 -4.37 1.16
C GLY A 192 -8.83 -2.97 0.99
N ALA A 193 -8.77 -2.36 -0.21
CA ALA A 193 -9.53 -1.14 -0.52
C ALA A 193 -11.00 -1.46 -0.85
N ARG A 194 -11.86 -0.45 -0.79
CA ARG A 194 -13.26 -0.55 -1.24
C ARG A 194 -13.61 0.63 -2.13
N PRO A 195 -13.06 0.69 -3.36
CA PRO A 195 -13.25 1.81 -4.24
C PRO A 195 -14.74 2.03 -4.56
N GLU A 196 -15.18 3.28 -4.49
CA GLU A 196 -16.53 3.65 -4.90
C GLU A 196 -16.72 3.50 -6.40
N THR A 197 -15.65 3.75 -7.15
CA THR A 197 -15.60 3.59 -8.61
C THR A 197 -14.17 3.25 -9.06
N LEU A 198 -14.05 2.57 -10.20
CA LEU A 198 -12.78 2.33 -10.88
C LEU A 198 -12.50 3.38 -11.97
N GLU A 199 -13.34 4.41 -12.12
CA GLU A 199 -13.23 5.42 -13.18
C GLU A 199 -11.84 6.09 -13.25
N PRO A 200 -11.16 6.42 -12.12
CA PRO A 200 -9.80 6.97 -12.18
C PRO A 200 -8.80 6.07 -12.89
N LEU A 201 -8.98 4.74 -12.85
CA LEU A 201 -8.09 3.78 -13.52
C LEU A 201 -8.21 3.83 -15.06
N SER A 202 -9.33 4.30 -15.60
CA SER A 202 -9.57 4.38 -17.05
C SER A 202 -8.54 5.24 -17.80
N HIS A 203 -7.85 6.14 -17.10
CA HIS A 203 -6.84 7.05 -17.64
C HIS A 203 -5.44 6.43 -17.72
N LEU A 204 -5.22 5.24 -17.14
CA LEU A 204 -3.91 4.59 -17.03
C LEU A 204 -3.56 3.81 -18.31
N SER A 205 -3.38 4.49 -19.42
CA SER A 205 -3.18 3.87 -20.74
C SER A 205 -1.95 2.96 -20.87
N GLN A 206 -0.98 3.07 -19.97
CA GLN A 206 0.23 2.24 -19.93
C GLN A 206 0.11 1.07 -18.94
N LEU A 207 -1.05 0.88 -18.31
CA LEU A 207 -1.22 -0.15 -17.29
C LEU A 207 -1.18 -1.54 -17.92
N LYS A 208 -0.24 -2.36 -17.47
CA LYS A 208 -0.02 -3.75 -17.90
C LYS A 208 -0.52 -4.77 -16.87
N GLN A 209 -0.45 -4.43 -15.60
CA GLN A 209 -0.84 -5.33 -14.51
C GLN A 209 -1.74 -4.58 -13.53
N LEU A 210 -2.93 -5.13 -13.31
CA LEU A 210 -3.90 -4.64 -12.34
C LEU A 210 -4.26 -5.75 -11.37
N SER A 211 -4.12 -5.47 -10.07
CA SER A 211 -4.56 -6.36 -9.00
C SER A 211 -5.46 -5.62 -8.03
N LEU A 212 -6.70 -6.06 -7.94
CA LEU A 212 -7.72 -5.57 -7.01
C LEU A 212 -8.21 -6.76 -6.18
N THR A 213 -7.61 -6.94 -5.01
CA THR A 213 -7.89 -8.08 -4.12
C THR A 213 -8.60 -7.58 -2.86
N GLU A 214 -9.62 -8.30 -2.40
CA GLU A 214 -10.42 -7.90 -1.23
C GLU A 214 -11.02 -6.48 -1.34
N CYS A 215 -11.38 -6.07 -2.56
CA CYS A 215 -11.87 -4.73 -2.87
C CYS A 215 -13.42 -4.63 -2.89
N GLY A 216 -14.12 -5.68 -2.48
CA GLY A 216 -15.59 -5.68 -2.38
C GLY A 216 -16.29 -5.95 -3.71
N THR A 217 -17.31 -5.14 -4.04
CA THR A 217 -18.05 -5.28 -5.31
C THR A 217 -17.46 -4.35 -6.37
N LEU A 218 -17.09 -4.92 -7.52
CA LEU A 218 -16.42 -4.20 -8.60
C LEU A 218 -17.25 -4.18 -9.89
N ASP A 219 -17.42 -2.99 -10.47
CA ASP A 219 -17.83 -2.78 -11.85
C ASP A 219 -16.58 -2.56 -12.70
N LEU A 220 -16.34 -3.45 -13.66
CA LEU A 220 -15.15 -3.41 -14.50
C LEU A 220 -15.31 -2.53 -15.74
N THR A 221 -16.47 -1.91 -15.96
CA THR A 221 -16.74 -1.07 -17.14
C THR A 221 -15.66 0.00 -17.37
N PRO A 222 -15.13 0.70 -16.34
CA PRO A 222 -14.08 1.69 -16.54
C PRO A 222 -12.76 1.14 -17.10
N LEU A 223 -12.56 -0.18 -17.07
CA LEU A 223 -11.33 -0.81 -17.56
C LEU A 223 -11.31 -1.07 -19.07
N GLU A 224 -12.44 -0.91 -19.76
CA GLU A 224 -12.60 -1.27 -21.21
C GLU A 224 -11.57 -0.63 -22.14
N GLY A 225 -11.02 0.55 -21.78
CA GLY A 225 -10.02 1.29 -22.56
C GLY A 225 -8.56 0.97 -22.26
N LEU A 226 -8.28 0.00 -21.37
CA LEU A 226 -6.91 -0.34 -20.98
C LEU A 226 -6.26 -1.32 -21.97
N ASP A 227 -5.95 -0.83 -23.17
CA ASP A 227 -5.46 -1.62 -24.29
C ASP A 227 -4.13 -2.36 -24.03
N GLN A 228 -3.35 -1.91 -23.05
CA GLN A 228 -2.06 -2.51 -22.67
C GLN A 228 -2.19 -3.54 -21.55
N LEU A 229 -3.38 -3.72 -20.95
CA LEU A 229 -3.55 -4.58 -19.79
C LEU A 229 -3.35 -6.06 -20.15
N GLU A 230 -2.29 -6.66 -19.62
CA GLU A 230 -1.89 -8.04 -19.87
C GLU A 230 -2.34 -9.01 -18.78
N SER A 231 -2.38 -8.52 -17.52
CA SER A 231 -2.72 -9.33 -16.34
C SER A 231 -3.73 -8.62 -15.44
N LEU A 232 -4.81 -9.31 -15.12
CA LEU A 232 -5.88 -8.83 -14.25
C LEU A 232 -6.13 -9.83 -13.12
N ILE A 233 -5.95 -9.39 -11.87
CA ILE A 233 -6.19 -10.18 -10.66
C ILE A 233 -7.33 -9.55 -9.89
N LEU A 234 -8.40 -10.31 -9.69
CA LEU A 234 -9.64 -9.88 -9.03
C LEU A 234 -10.03 -10.85 -7.90
N SER A 235 -9.05 -11.40 -7.20
CA SER A 235 -9.27 -12.46 -6.21
C SER A 235 -9.89 -11.93 -4.91
N SER A 236 -10.62 -12.78 -4.20
CA SER A 236 -11.22 -12.46 -2.89
C SER A 236 -12.18 -11.27 -2.90
N ASN A 237 -12.80 -10.94 -4.04
CA ASN A 237 -13.78 -9.86 -4.11
C ASN A 237 -15.19 -10.40 -3.80
N ASP A 238 -16.03 -9.56 -3.18
CA ASP A 238 -17.41 -9.94 -2.84
C ASP A 238 -18.20 -10.30 -4.11
N ARG A 239 -18.05 -9.49 -5.16
CA ARG A 239 -18.74 -9.68 -6.43
C ARG A 239 -18.09 -8.89 -7.57
N ILE A 240 -18.00 -9.49 -8.74
CA ILE A 240 -17.79 -8.78 -10.02
C ILE A 240 -19.15 -8.60 -10.69
N VAL A 241 -19.48 -7.36 -11.08
CA VAL A 241 -20.81 -7.04 -11.65
C VAL A 241 -21.00 -7.74 -13.01
N SER A 242 -19.98 -7.68 -13.87
CA SER A 242 -19.96 -8.34 -15.18
C SER A 242 -18.53 -8.60 -15.64
N LEU A 243 -18.31 -9.68 -16.40
CA LEU A 243 -17.06 -9.94 -17.10
C LEU A 243 -17.08 -9.46 -18.57
N GLU A 244 -18.18 -8.88 -19.05
CA GLU A 244 -18.24 -8.31 -20.42
C GLU A 244 -17.14 -7.31 -20.71
N PRO A 245 -16.75 -6.39 -19.79
CA PRO A 245 -15.64 -5.47 -20.02
C PRO A 245 -14.31 -6.15 -20.32
N VAL A 246 -14.08 -7.36 -19.78
CA VAL A 246 -12.84 -8.12 -20.01
C VAL A 246 -12.69 -8.50 -21.51
N THR A 247 -13.79 -8.64 -22.24
CA THR A 247 -13.75 -8.93 -23.69
C THR A 247 -13.20 -7.76 -24.52
N LYS A 248 -13.14 -6.56 -23.95
CA LYS A 248 -12.64 -5.33 -24.57
C LYS A 248 -11.15 -5.09 -24.32
N LEU A 249 -10.46 -5.99 -23.63
CA LEU A 249 -9.05 -5.88 -23.26
C LEU A 249 -8.18 -6.70 -24.25
N PRO A 250 -7.67 -6.10 -25.33
CA PRO A 250 -7.04 -6.85 -26.43
C PRO A 250 -5.72 -7.49 -26.05
N ALA A 251 -4.98 -6.89 -25.10
CA ALA A 251 -3.70 -7.40 -24.63
C ALA A 251 -3.83 -8.44 -23.51
N LEU A 252 -5.03 -8.62 -22.92
CA LEU A 252 -5.19 -9.46 -21.74
C LEU A 252 -4.87 -10.93 -22.04
N ARG A 253 -3.97 -11.51 -21.23
CA ARG A 253 -3.52 -12.90 -21.32
C ARG A 253 -3.74 -13.69 -20.05
N SER A 254 -3.81 -13.01 -18.88
CA SER A 254 -3.97 -13.65 -17.58
C SER A 254 -5.11 -13.02 -16.81
N LEU A 255 -6.05 -13.85 -16.37
CA LEU A 255 -7.14 -13.46 -15.48
C LEU A 255 -7.18 -14.39 -14.27
N SER A 256 -7.18 -13.84 -13.06
CA SER A 256 -7.38 -14.57 -11.82
C SER A 256 -8.64 -14.09 -11.10
N LEU A 257 -9.54 -15.03 -10.81
CA LEU A 257 -10.81 -14.86 -10.08
C LEU A 257 -10.86 -15.78 -8.85
N SER A 258 -9.69 -16.11 -8.31
CA SER A 258 -9.56 -17.11 -7.23
C SER A 258 -10.16 -16.61 -5.90
N SER A 259 -10.15 -17.51 -4.90
CA SER A 259 -10.55 -17.21 -3.52
C SER A 259 -11.99 -16.71 -3.35
N GLY A 260 -12.93 -17.36 -4.03
CA GLY A 260 -14.36 -17.16 -3.78
C GLY A 260 -14.99 -15.92 -4.42
N THR A 261 -14.28 -15.26 -5.36
CA THR A 261 -14.84 -14.12 -6.09
C THR A 261 -16.13 -14.52 -6.83
N ALA A 262 -17.25 -13.88 -6.49
CA ALA A 262 -18.51 -14.15 -7.13
C ALA A 262 -18.62 -13.45 -8.50
N VAL A 263 -18.91 -14.22 -9.54
CA VAL A 263 -19.16 -13.72 -10.90
C VAL A 263 -20.51 -14.22 -11.42
N PRO A 264 -21.28 -13.40 -12.15
CA PRO A 264 -22.60 -13.79 -12.63
C PRO A 264 -22.52 -14.85 -13.75
N SER A 265 -21.51 -14.79 -14.61
CA SER A 265 -21.28 -15.71 -15.73
C SER A 265 -19.82 -15.67 -16.18
N LEU A 266 -19.29 -16.82 -16.57
CA LEU A 266 -17.98 -16.95 -17.23
C LEU A 266 -18.12 -16.95 -18.77
N GLU A 267 -19.34 -16.89 -19.30
CA GLU A 267 -19.64 -16.97 -20.74
C GLU A 267 -18.87 -15.90 -21.57
N PRO A 268 -18.74 -14.64 -21.13
CA PRO A 268 -17.97 -13.64 -21.86
C PRO A 268 -16.52 -14.06 -22.11
N LEU A 269 -15.90 -14.84 -21.23
CA LEU A 269 -14.50 -15.26 -21.38
C LEU A 269 -14.26 -16.15 -22.62
N ALA A 270 -15.30 -16.77 -23.16
CA ALA A 270 -15.20 -17.54 -24.40
C ALA A 270 -14.81 -16.67 -25.64
N GLN A 271 -14.95 -15.35 -25.52
CA GLN A 271 -14.60 -14.39 -26.56
C GLN A 271 -13.22 -13.76 -26.37
N THR A 272 -12.48 -14.17 -25.34
CA THR A 272 -11.17 -13.62 -24.99
C THR A 272 -10.03 -14.52 -25.48
N ASN A 273 -8.80 -13.94 -25.54
CA ASN A 273 -7.59 -14.68 -25.91
C ASN A 273 -6.74 -14.99 -24.67
N LEU A 274 -7.37 -15.34 -23.55
CA LEU A 274 -6.67 -15.66 -22.31
C LEU A 274 -5.76 -16.88 -22.51
N ALA A 275 -4.51 -16.75 -22.05
CA ALA A 275 -3.57 -17.85 -21.94
C ALA A 275 -3.63 -18.52 -20.58
N VAL A 276 -3.99 -17.76 -19.53
CA VAL A 276 -4.11 -18.22 -18.15
C VAL A 276 -5.44 -17.76 -17.58
N LEU A 277 -6.21 -18.71 -17.07
CA LEU A 277 -7.42 -18.44 -16.29
C LEU A 277 -7.31 -19.22 -14.97
N ASP A 278 -7.20 -18.49 -13.86
CA ASP A 278 -7.17 -19.04 -12.52
C ASP A 278 -8.52 -18.77 -11.83
N LEU A 279 -9.24 -19.82 -11.50
CA LEU A 279 -10.54 -19.76 -10.81
C LEU A 279 -10.41 -20.18 -9.33
N GLY A 280 -9.21 -20.53 -8.87
CA GLY A 280 -8.96 -20.94 -7.50
C GLY A 280 -9.82 -22.12 -7.05
N LEU A 281 -10.11 -23.05 -7.94
CA LEU A 281 -10.83 -24.27 -7.61
C LEU A 281 -9.87 -25.22 -6.88
N GLY A 282 -9.68 -25.00 -5.59
CA GLY A 282 -8.86 -25.82 -4.69
C GLY A 282 -9.63 -26.17 -3.43
#